data_1364e54e463778035b602cfd3fdfd69b
#
_entry.id   1364e54e463778035b602cfd3fdfd69b
#
_cell.length_a   1.000
_cell.length_b   1.000
_cell.length_c   1.000
_cell.angle_alpha   90.00
_cell.angle_beta   90.00
_cell.angle_gamma   90.00
#
_symmetry.space_group_name_H-M   'P 1'
#
loop_
_entity.id
_entity.type
_entity.pdbx_description
1 polymer ?
#
loop_
_entity_poly.entity_id
_entity_poly.type
_entity_poly.pdbx_seq_one_letter_code
_entity_poly.pdbx_strand_id
1 'polypeptide(L)'
;METKQVMQESAIEYCEREYPEMMDEFKKIQTEMYETFCKKQRNYGPGNISVGTPLQSKEDVKLSLTGLWFRINDKVQRLKQLVVLGQPDEVGESIQDTYQDLSVYGIIAQLV
;
A
#
# COMPACT_ATOMS: atom_id res chain seq x y z
N MET A 1 40.04 -2.33 -22.90
CA MET A 1 39.55 -2.43 -22.52
C MET A 1 38.64 -2.24 -22.15
N GLU A 2 37.95 -2.37 -22.12
CA GLU A 2 37.03 -2.18 -21.78
C GLU A 2 36.65 -2.14 -20.67
N THR A 3 36.80 -2.23 -20.25
CA THR A 3 36.72 -2.31 -19.02
C THR A 3 35.89 -1.43 -18.36
N LYS A 4 35.83 -0.47 -18.75
CA LYS A 4 35.04 0.40 -18.26
C LYS A 4 33.77 0.17 -18.62
N GLN A 5 33.61 -0.77 -19.32
CA GLN A 5 32.30 -1.25 -19.71
C GLN A 5 31.67 -2.02 -18.61
N VAL A 6 32.32 -2.12 -17.49
CA VAL A 6 31.68 -2.72 -16.32
C VAL A 6 30.47 -1.90 -15.98
N MET A 7 29.32 -2.45 -16.23
CA MET A 7 28.06 -1.81 -15.90
C MET A 7 27.94 -1.74 -14.40
N GLN A 8 27.65 -0.57 -13.90
CA GLN A 8 27.37 -0.42 -12.50
C GLN A 8 26.09 -1.19 -12.17
N GLU A 9 26.13 -1.95 -11.09
CA GLU A 9 25.00 -2.72 -10.64
C GLU A 9 23.85 -1.78 -10.28
N SER A 10 22.61 -2.11 -10.72
CA SER A 10 21.44 -1.32 -10.33
C SER A 10 21.10 -1.55 -8.87
N ALA A 11 20.28 -0.66 -8.29
CA ALA A 11 19.82 -0.82 -6.92
C ALA A 11 19.03 -2.12 -6.73
N ILE A 12 18.23 -2.50 -7.72
CA ILE A 12 17.47 -3.75 -7.67
C ILE A 12 18.41 -4.95 -7.66
N GLU A 13 19.35 -4.99 -8.58
CA GLU A 13 20.33 -6.08 -8.65
C GLU A 13 21.12 -6.19 -7.34
N TYR A 14 21.54 -5.08 -6.79
CA TYR A 14 22.25 -5.03 -5.53
C TYR A 14 21.42 -5.63 -4.40
N CYS A 15 20.16 -5.21 -4.24
CA CYS A 15 19.32 -5.69 -3.17
C CYS A 15 18.96 -7.17 -3.31
N GLU A 16 18.72 -7.62 -4.54
CA GLU A 16 18.41 -9.04 -4.78
C GLU A 16 19.60 -9.94 -4.52
N ARG A 17 20.81 -9.42 -4.70
CA ARG A 17 22.04 -10.14 -4.40
C ARG A 17 22.37 -10.11 -2.92
N GLU A 18 22.26 -8.92 -2.28
CA GLU A 18 22.65 -8.74 -0.87
C GLU A 18 21.60 -9.23 0.10
N TYR A 19 20.32 -9.07 -0.24
CA TYR A 19 19.21 -9.35 0.65
C TYR A 19 18.14 -10.21 -0.04
N PRO A 20 18.50 -11.39 -0.56
CA PRO A 20 17.57 -12.18 -1.39
C PRO A 20 16.29 -12.56 -0.65
N GLU A 21 16.38 -12.96 0.61
CA GLU A 21 15.20 -13.39 1.35
C GLU A 21 14.23 -12.23 1.59
N MET A 22 14.76 -11.05 1.92
CA MET A 22 13.95 -9.86 2.13
C MET A 22 13.26 -9.44 0.83
N MET A 23 13.98 -9.49 -0.30
CA MET A 23 13.41 -9.11 -1.59
C MET A 23 12.34 -10.09 -2.04
N ASP A 24 12.55 -11.38 -1.82
CA ASP A 24 11.54 -12.40 -2.14
C ASP A 24 10.28 -12.20 -1.32
N GLU A 25 10.43 -11.91 -0.03
CA GLU A 25 9.27 -11.67 0.85
C GLU A 25 8.54 -10.39 0.46
N PHE A 26 9.27 -9.35 0.07
CA PHE A 26 8.67 -8.11 -0.40
C PHE A 26 7.78 -8.36 -1.62
N LYS A 27 8.29 -9.10 -2.61
CA LYS A 27 7.53 -9.44 -3.81
C LYS A 27 6.30 -10.27 -3.50
N LYS A 28 6.44 -11.21 -2.57
CA LYS A 28 5.32 -12.05 -2.14
C LYS A 28 4.21 -11.20 -1.53
N ILE A 29 4.57 -10.28 -0.64
CA ILE A 29 3.61 -9.36 -0.01
C ILE A 29 2.93 -8.49 -1.07
N GLN A 30 3.69 -7.96 -2.04
CA GLN A 30 3.12 -7.18 -3.14
C GLN A 30 2.10 -7.98 -3.94
N THR A 31 2.42 -9.23 -4.25
CA THR A 31 1.53 -10.11 -5.01
C THR A 31 0.23 -10.35 -4.25
N GLU A 32 0.33 -10.64 -2.97
CA GLU A 32 -0.85 -10.87 -2.12
C GLU A 32 -1.71 -9.61 -2.02
N MET A 33 -1.09 -8.44 -1.87
CA MET A 33 -1.81 -7.16 -1.85
C MET A 33 -2.54 -6.92 -3.17
N TYR A 34 -1.87 -7.16 -4.28
CA TYR A 34 -2.44 -6.97 -5.59
C TYR A 34 -3.66 -7.87 -5.80
N GLU A 35 -3.55 -9.13 -5.44
CA GLU A 35 -4.67 -10.08 -5.56
C GLU A 35 -5.87 -9.64 -4.72
N THR A 36 -5.62 -9.24 -3.48
CA THR A 36 -6.67 -8.78 -2.57
C THR A 36 -7.32 -7.50 -3.11
N PHE A 37 -6.52 -6.58 -3.61
CA PHE A 37 -7.03 -5.35 -4.22
C PHE A 37 -7.94 -5.66 -5.40
N CYS A 38 -7.54 -6.57 -6.28
CA CYS A 38 -8.34 -6.95 -7.44
C CYS A 38 -9.67 -7.60 -7.03
N LYS A 39 -9.64 -8.46 -6.02
CA LYS A 39 -10.86 -9.09 -5.51
C LYS A 39 -11.83 -8.04 -4.97
N LYS A 40 -11.31 -7.06 -4.23
CA LYS A 40 -12.14 -5.96 -3.71
C LYS A 40 -12.71 -5.11 -4.83
N GLN A 41 -11.92 -4.80 -5.85
CA GLN A 41 -12.41 -4.03 -6.99
C GLN A 41 -13.52 -4.74 -7.74
N ARG A 42 -13.44 -6.06 -7.84
CA ARG A 42 -14.52 -6.85 -8.47
C ARG A 42 -15.83 -6.72 -7.71
N ASN A 43 -15.78 -6.62 -6.39
CA ASN A 43 -16.98 -6.52 -5.56
C ASN A 43 -17.50 -5.09 -5.41
N TYR A 44 -16.59 -4.12 -5.29
CA TYR A 44 -16.99 -2.73 -5.00
C TYR A 44 -17.04 -1.85 -6.23
N GLY A 45 -16.30 -2.19 -7.30
CA GLY A 45 -16.19 -1.37 -8.48
C GLY A 45 -15.25 -0.17 -8.29
N PRO A 46 -14.94 0.55 -9.37
CA PRO A 46 -13.97 1.66 -9.31
C PRO A 46 -14.42 2.86 -8.50
N GLY A 47 -15.73 3.02 -8.29
CA GLY A 47 -16.27 4.11 -7.47
C GLY A 47 -15.82 4.05 -6.02
N ASN A 48 -15.38 2.89 -5.54
CA ASN A 48 -14.85 2.75 -4.19
C ASN A 48 -13.54 3.54 -4.00
N ILE A 49 -12.77 3.70 -5.05
CA ILE A 49 -11.52 4.47 -5.02
C ILE A 49 -11.83 5.97 -5.06
N SER A 50 -12.76 6.35 -5.91
CA SER A 50 -13.05 7.76 -6.19
C SER A 50 -14.14 8.35 -5.29
N VAL A 51 -14.61 7.60 -4.29
CA VAL A 51 -15.72 8.02 -3.42
C VAL A 51 -16.97 8.33 -4.27
N GLY A 52 -17.15 7.57 -5.36
CA GLY A 52 -18.29 7.74 -6.26
C GLY A 52 -18.17 8.89 -7.25
N THR A 53 -17.04 9.60 -7.27
CA THR A 53 -16.86 10.71 -8.23
C THR A 53 -16.33 10.19 -9.56
N PRO A 54 -16.53 10.94 -10.68
CA PRO A 54 -15.93 10.57 -11.97
C PRO A 54 -14.45 10.96 -12.11
N LEU A 55 -13.84 11.56 -11.09
CA LEU A 55 -12.44 12.00 -11.09
C LEU A 55 -12.09 12.91 -12.27
N GLN A 56 -13.00 13.79 -12.66
CA GLN A 56 -12.85 14.67 -13.82
C GLN A 56 -12.53 16.12 -13.48
N SER A 57 -12.57 16.48 -12.19
CA SER A 57 -12.29 17.84 -11.73
C SER A 57 -11.35 17.83 -10.56
N LYS A 58 -10.78 18.99 -10.25
CA LYS A 58 -9.92 19.14 -9.07
C LYS A 58 -10.72 18.88 -7.80
N GLU A 59 -11.99 19.25 -7.77
CA GLU A 59 -12.86 19.01 -6.62
C GLU A 59 -13.11 17.53 -6.43
N ASP A 60 -13.31 16.78 -7.50
CA ASP A 60 -13.49 15.33 -7.46
C ASP A 60 -12.25 14.66 -6.87
N VAL A 61 -11.06 15.05 -7.34
CA VAL A 61 -9.79 14.52 -6.86
C VAL A 61 -9.61 14.85 -5.37
N LYS A 62 -9.90 16.09 -4.99
CA LYS A 62 -9.80 16.51 -3.59
C LYS A 62 -10.74 15.72 -2.70
N LEU A 63 -11.97 15.50 -3.14
CA LEU A 63 -12.94 14.73 -2.37
C LEU A 63 -12.48 13.28 -2.19
N SER A 64 -12.00 12.67 -3.26
CA SER A 64 -11.49 11.30 -3.23
C SER A 64 -10.29 11.18 -2.29
N LEU A 65 -9.33 12.09 -2.38
CA LEU A 65 -8.15 12.09 -1.51
C LEU A 65 -8.52 12.39 -0.06
N THR A 66 -9.51 13.23 0.17
CA THR A 66 -9.99 13.53 1.52
C THR A 66 -10.64 12.30 2.16
N GLY A 67 -11.46 11.58 1.39
CA GLY A 67 -12.05 10.33 1.88
C GLY A 67 -10.98 9.30 2.22
N LEU A 68 -9.96 9.22 1.39
CA LEU A 68 -8.84 8.32 1.62
C LEU A 68 -8.06 8.73 2.87
N TRP A 69 -7.88 10.04 3.09
CA TRP A 69 -7.22 10.55 4.28
C TRP A 69 -7.92 10.09 5.55
N PHE A 70 -9.25 10.11 5.58
CA PHE A 70 -10.00 9.63 6.74
C PHE A 70 -9.76 8.14 6.99
N ARG A 71 -9.72 7.33 5.93
CA ARG A 71 -9.43 5.90 6.05
C ARG A 71 -8.02 5.66 6.60
N ILE A 72 -7.06 6.41 6.10
CA ILE A 72 -5.67 6.34 6.57
C ILE A 72 -5.60 6.72 8.04
N ASN A 73 -6.27 7.81 8.41
CA ASN A 73 -6.26 8.29 9.80
C ASN A 73 -6.80 7.23 10.76
N ASP A 74 -7.88 6.54 10.39
CA ASP A 74 -8.44 5.48 11.23
C ASP A 74 -7.42 4.37 11.46
N LYS A 75 -6.70 3.95 10.43
CA LYS A 75 -5.67 2.92 10.57
C LYS A 75 -4.49 3.39 11.39
N VAL A 76 -4.08 4.64 11.24
CA VAL A 76 -3.00 5.24 12.05
C VAL A 76 -3.40 5.27 13.53
N GLN A 77 -4.64 5.68 13.83
CA GLN A 77 -5.12 5.69 15.22
C GLN A 77 -5.15 4.28 15.81
N ARG A 78 -5.58 3.29 15.03
CA ARG A 78 -5.57 1.90 15.45
C ARG A 78 -4.14 1.42 15.78
N LEU A 79 -3.18 1.71 14.91
CA LEU A 79 -1.78 1.34 15.13
C LEU A 79 -1.21 2.03 16.36
N LYS A 80 -1.58 3.28 16.59
CA LYS A 80 -1.15 4.00 17.78
C LYS A 80 -1.60 3.27 19.04
N GLN A 81 -2.87 2.85 19.10
CA GLN A 81 -3.39 2.15 20.27
C GLN A 81 -2.77 0.77 20.47
N LEU A 82 -2.66 -0.01 19.40
CA LEU A 82 -2.23 -1.41 19.50
C LEU A 82 -0.71 -1.56 19.56
N VAL A 83 0.02 -0.79 18.76
CA VAL A 83 1.47 -0.95 18.63
C VAL A 83 2.20 -0.04 19.63
N VAL A 84 1.86 1.26 19.64
CA VAL A 84 2.58 2.23 20.46
C VAL A 84 2.17 2.13 21.94
N LEU A 85 0.86 2.06 22.18
CA LEU A 85 0.34 2.02 23.56
C LEU A 85 0.11 0.61 24.10
N GLY A 86 0.24 -0.41 23.26
CA GLY A 86 0.16 -1.80 23.69
C GLY A 86 -1.23 -2.27 24.12
N GLN A 87 -2.29 -1.61 23.64
CA GLN A 87 -3.66 -2.04 23.97
C GLN A 87 -3.98 -3.35 23.27
N PRO A 88 -4.80 -4.23 23.89
CA PRO A 88 -5.19 -5.49 23.26
C PRO A 88 -6.18 -5.24 22.11
N ASP A 89 -6.10 -6.09 21.09
CA ASP A 89 -7.06 -6.05 19.99
C ASP A 89 -8.36 -6.74 20.43
N GLU A 90 -9.47 -6.02 20.35
CA GLU A 90 -10.79 -6.54 20.72
C GLU A 90 -11.71 -6.74 19.53
N VAL A 91 -11.28 -6.37 18.32
CA VAL A 91 -12.13 -6.46 17.11
C VAL A 91 -11.72 -7.55 16.14
N GLY A 92 -10.60 -8.22 16.39
CA GLY A 92 -10.18 -9.36 15.58
C GLY A 92 -9.51 -9.01 14.25
N GLU A 93 -9.16 -7.74 14.01
CA GLU A 93 -8.38 -7.37 12.84
C GLU A 93 -6.91 -7.41 13.20
N SER A 94 -6.09 -8.14 12.43
CA SER A 94 -4.67 -8.25 12.73
C SER A 94 -3.93 -6.94 12.46
N ILE A 95 -2.83 -6.73 13.18
CA ILE A 95 -1.94 -5.58 12.94
C ILE A 95 -1.39 -5.64 11.51
N GLN A 96 -1.09 -6.85 11.03
CA GLN A 96 -0.61 -7.05 9.67
C GLN A 96 -1.63 -6.58 8.65
N ASP A 97 -2.92 -6.90 8.84
CA ASP A 97 -3.98 -6.44 7.96
C ASP A 97 -4.10 -4.92 7.95
N THR A 98 -3.89 -4.30 9.10
CA THR A 98 -3.93 -2.85 9.22
C THR A 98 -2.79 -2.21 8.40
N TYR A 99 -1.58 -2.75 8.49
CA TYR A 99 -0.46 -2.28 7.66
C TYR A 99 -0.70 -2.52 6.17
N GLN A 100 -1.30 -3.66 5.83
CA GLN A 100 -1.64 -3.95 4.44
C GLN A 100 -2.63 -2.92 3.89
N ASP A 101 -3.66 -2.59 4.66
CA ASP A 101 -4.63 -1.56 4.27
C ASP A 101 -3.95 -0.21 4.04
N LEU A 102 -3.03 0.19 4.94
CA LEU A 102 -2.29 1.44 4.78
C LEU A 102 -1.44 1.44 3.51
N SER A 103 -0.79 0.32 3.21
CA SER A 103 0.03 0.19 2.01
C SER A 103 -0.81 0.36 0.76
N VAL A 104 -1.98 -0.26 0.73
CA VAL A 104 -2.90 -0.18 -0.41
C VAL A 104 -3.47 1.22 -0.55
N TYR A 105 -3.82 1.88 0.55
CA TYR A 105 -4.31 3.26 0.50
C TYR A 105 -3.27 4.21 -0.08
N GLY A 106 -1.98 3.99 0.22
CA GLY A 106 -0.90 4.76 -0.38
C GLY A 106 -0.82 4.58 -1.89
N ILE A 107 -1.07 3.37 -2.37
CA ILE A 107 -1.11 3.10 -3.82
C ILE A 107 -2.35 3.75 -4.44
N ILE A 108 -3.51 3.61 -3.79
CA ILE A 108 -4.76 4.20 -4.27
C ILE A 108 -4.61 5.72 -4.41
N ALA A 109 -3.97 6.38 -3.46
CA ALA A 109 -3.73 7.82 -3.53
C ALA A 109 -2.94 8.20 -4.79
N GLN A 110 -2.05 7.33 -5.23
CA GLN A 110 -1.27 7.56 -6.45
C GLN A 110 -2.08 7.29 -7.72
N LEU A 111 -3.12 6.46 -7.63
CA LEU A 111 -4.03 6.20 -8.74
C LEU A 111 -5.00 7.37 -8.96
N VAL A 112 -5.37 8.07 -7.91
CA VAL A 112 -6.23 9.23 -7.95
C VAL A 112 -5.44 10.47 -8.37
#